data_62461594e402d1b29a7176023491fbe0
#
_entry.id   62461594e402d1b29a7176023491fbe0
#
_cell.length_a   1.000
_cell.length_b   1.000
_cell.length_c   1.000
_cell.angle_alpha   90.00
_cell.angle_beta   90.00
_cell.angle_gamma   90.00
#
_symmetry.space_group_name_H-M   'P 1'
#
loop_
_entity.id
_entity.type
_entity.pdbx_description
1 polymer ?
#
loop_
_entity_poly.entity_id
_entity_poly.type
_entity_poly.pdbx_seq_one_letter_code
_entity_poly.pdbx_strand_id
1 'polypeptide(L)'
;MAPSAIPEPPPTQSSTLPSHADEYAVQAGVPNFQGYDHITWWVGNAKQAASYYNTLFGFRTVAYQGLETGSRYFTSYVVANGGIRFVFTSPIRSHAHLPADEPISDKDSALLKEMHAHLERHGDAVKDVAFEVDDVDAVYNRAIEQRASVAVQPPRTIQGDKAHGDVRTAVIQTYGDTTHTLISRRGYSGPFLPGFVAKSSPPSSLALPPINLVSIDHCVGNQSWDEMVAACDFYEQCLSFHRFWSVDDKTICTEFSALNSIVMSSANAVVKMPINEPAPGKKKSQIEEFVIFNSGPGVQHVALLTDDIVATVTAMRARGVDFISVPATYYEAMRRRLGSEKRRWELARDFETLERLSILIDYDEGGYLLQLFTKPLMDRPTVFVEIIERHDFEGFGAGNFKSLFEAIEREQAERGNL
;
A
#
# COMPACT_ATOMS: atom_id res chain seq x y z
N MET A 1 -15.24 51.48 -12.27
CA MET A 1 -14.04 50.64 -12.42
C MET A 1 -14.51 49.20 -12.45
N ALA A 2 -14.40 48.56 -13.61
CA ALA A 2 -14.78 47.17 -13.78
C ALA A 2 -13.66 46.25 -13.20
N PRO A 3 -13.97 45.11 -12.60
CA PRO A 3 -12.93 44.18 -12.11
C PRO A 3 -12.23 43.56 -13.33
N SER A 4 -10.91 43.57 -13.28
CA SER A 4 -10.03 42.93 -14.26
C SER A 4 -10.24 41.44 -14.28
N ALA A 5 -10.44 40.88 -15.47
CA ALA A 5 -10.55 39.45 -15.70
C ALA A 5 -9.24 38.74 -15.32
N ILE A 6 -9.38 37.66 -14.57
CA ILE A 6 -8.29 36.73 -14.28
C ILE A 6 -7.96 35.99 -15.58
N PRO A 7 -6.68 35.90 -16.01
CA PRO A 7 -6.33 35.18 -17.21
C PRO A 7 -6.56 33.65 -17.03
N GLU A 8 -7.21 33.04 -18.01
CA GLU A 8 -7.36 31.60 -18.10
C GLU A 8 -5.98 30.92 -18.18
N PRO A 9 -5.78 29.80 -17.49
CA PRO A 9 -4.56 29.01 -17.62
C PRO A 9 -4.46 28.43 -19.05
N PRO A 10 -3.25 28.32 -19.62
CA PRO A 10 -3.06 27.75 -20.95
C PRO A 10 -3.53 26.30 -21.00
N PRO A 11 -4.01 25.84 -22.19
CA PRO A 11 -4.47 24.45 -22.35
C PRO A 11 -3.32 23.49 -22.06
N THR A 12 -3.57 22.51 -21.20
CA THR A 12 -2.67 21.39 -20.93
C THR A 12 -2.43 20.63 -22.24
N GLN A 13 -1.21 20.66 -22.75
CA GLN A 13 -0.80 19.77 -23.82
C GLN A 13 -0.83 18.34 -23.26
N SER A 14 -1.70 17.52 -23.83
CA SER A 14 -1.70 16.07 -23.60
C SER A 14 -0.39 15.52 -24.16
N SER A 15 0.56 15.19 -23.29
CA SER A 15 1.69 14.36 -23.68
C SER A 15 1.14 12.93 -23.85
N THR A 16 0.94 12.51 -25.09
CA THR A 16 0.80 11.11 -25.43
C THR A 16 2.12 10.44 -25.08
N LEU A 17 2.18 9.82 -23.89
CA LEU A 17 3.27 8.90 -23.58
C LEU A 17 3.09 7.66 -24.47
N PRO A 18 4.15 7.19 -25.16
CA PRO A 18 4.14 5.88 -25.78
C PRO A 18 3.86 4.83 -24.71
N SER A 19 3.22 3.72 -25.11
CA SER A 19 3.05 2.57 -24.21
C SER A 19 4.44 2.03 -23.87
N HIS A 20 4.95 2.40 -22.69
CA HIS A 20 6.34 2.13 -22.28
C HIS A 20 6.62 0.65 -21.97
N ALA A 21 5.66 -0.25 -22.09
CA ALA A 21 5.88 -1.68 -21.86
C ALA A 21 6.92 -2.30 -22.83
N ASP A 22 7.12 -1.73 -24.01
CA ASP A 22 8.08 -2.26 -25.00
C ASP A 22 9.50 -1.64 -24.91
N GLU A 23 9.68 -0.53 -24.22
CA GLU A 23 10.98 0.16 -24.13
C GLU A 23 11.92 -0.42 -23.07
N TYR A 24 11.37 -1.08 -22.05
CA TYR A 24 12.14 -1.76 -21.01
C TYR A 24 12.10 -3.27 -21.19
N ALA A 25 12.49 -3.75 -22.37
CA ALA A 25 12.72 -5.17 -22.61
C ALA A 25 13.52 -5.74 -21.44
N VAL A 26 12.99 -6.78 -20.80
CA VAL A 26 13.64 -7.52 -19.72
C VAL A 26 15.10 -7.74 -20.07
N GLN A 27 16.01 -6.98 -19.47
CA GLN A 27 17.43 -7.19 -19.67
C GLN A 27 17.75 -8.60 -19.19
N ALA A 28 18.30 -9.42 -20.06
CA ALA A 28 18.68 -10.79 -19.73
C ALA A 28 19.58 -10.77 -18.49
N GLY A 29 19.14 -11.43 -17.39
CA GLY A 29 19.87 -11.50 -16.12
C GLY A 29 19.35 -10.59 -15.02
N VAL A 30 18.31 -9.76 -15.23
CA VAL A 30 17.62 -9.05 -14.15
C VAL A 30 16.57 -9.97 -13.55
N PRO A 31 16.60 -10.26 -12.23
CA PRO A 31 15.58 -11.09 -11.58
C PRO A 31 14.19 -10.49 -11.72
N ASN A 32 13.21 -11.31 -12.08
CA ASN A 32 11.83 -10.87 -12.22
C ASN A 32 11.08 -10.85 -10.90
N PHE A 33 10.36 -9.77 -10.66
CA PHE A 33 9.33 -9.69 -9.65
C PHE A 33 8.06 -10.37 -10.20
N GLN A 34 7.41 -11.19 -9.36
CA GLN A 34 6.15 -11.86 -9.70
C GLN A 34 4.94 -11.11 -9.15
N GLY A 35 5.15 -10.21 -8.18
CA GLY A 35 4.12 -9.38 -7.57
C GLY A 35 4.34 -9.17 -6.07
N TYR A 36 3.30 -8.65 -5.44
CA TYR A 36 3.21 -8.59 -3.99
C TYR A 36 2.86 -9.97 -3.44
N ASP A 37 3.67 -10.50 -2.52
CA ASP A 37 3.34 -11.75 -1.81
C ASP A 37 2.42 -11.48 -0.63
N HIS A 38 2.80 -10.57 0.27
CA HIS A 38 2.00 -10.17 1.42
C HIS A 38 2.46 -8.83 2.02
N ILE A 39 1.62 -8.25 2.87
CA ILE A 39 1.95 -7.07 3.69
C ILE A 39 1.94 -7.49 5.15
N THR A 40 3.04 -7.26 5.87
CA THR A 40 3.12 -7.51 7.31
C THR A 40 2.89 -6.22 8.09
N TRP A 41 1.93 -6.28 8.99
CA TRP A 41 1.59 -5.23 9.93
C TRP A 41 2.07 -5.62 11.32
N TRP A 42 2.79 -4.73 11.98
CA TRP A 42 3.00 -4.85 13.41
C TRP A 42 1.91 -4.07 14.12
N VAL A 43 1.19 -4.77 15.00
CA VAL A 43 -0.02 -4.26 15.64
C VAL A 43 -0.02 -4.58 17.13
N GLY A 44 -0.73 -3.78 17.91
CA GLY A 44 -0.88 -4.02 19.35
C GLY A 44 -1.63 -5.32 19.66
N ASN A 45 -2.55 -5.76 18.77
CA ASN A 45 -3.31 -6.99 18.93
C ASN A 45 -3.65 -7.63 17.59
N ALA A 46 -2.88 -8.63 17.19
CA ALA A 46 -3.04 -9.32 15.90
C ALA A 46 -4.41 -10.00 15.74
N LYS A 47 -4.98 -10.54 16.82
CA LYS A 47 -6.30 -11.19 16.79
C LYS A 47 -7.42 -10.20 16.50
N GLN A 48 -7.38 -9.02 17.13
CA GLN A 48 -8.38 -7.97 16.90
C GLN A 48 -8.21 -7.34 15.52
N ALA A 49 -6.98 -7.06 15.09
CA ALA A 49 -6.70 -6.57 13.75
C ALA A 49 -7.23 -7.54 12.67
N ALA A 50 -6.89 -8.83 12.76
CA ALA A 50 -7.41 -9.84 11.83
C ALA A 50 -8.95 -9.88 11.80
N SER A 51 -9.61 -9.76 12.97
CA SER A 51 -11.07 -9.73 13.06
C SER A 51 -11.67 -8.49 12.37
N TYR A 52 -11.04 -7.33 12.53
CA TYR A 52 -11.43 -6.08 11.87
C TYR A 52 -11.44 -6.25 10.33
N TYR A 53 -10.33 -6.71 9.75
CA TYR A 53 -10.24 -6.89 8.30
C TYR A 53 -11.14 -8.02 7.78
N ASN A 54 -11.32 -9.10 8.54
CA ASN A 54 -12.27 -10.16 8.19
C ASN A 54 -13.71 -9.62 8.12
N THR A 55 -14.09 -8.78 9.08
CA THR A 55 -15.47 -8.28 9.17
C THR A 55 -15.73 -7.17 8.16
N LEU A 56 -14.87 -6.15 8.11
CA LEU A 56 -15.12 -4.94 7.34
C LEU A 56 -14.72 -5.08 5.87
N PHE A 57 -13.55 -5.70 5.60
CA PHE A 57 -12.97 -5.79 4.25
C PHE A 57 -13.20 -7.15 3.58
N GLY A 58 -13.90 -8.07 4.25
CA GLY A 58 -14.24 -9.37 3.68
C GLY A 58 -13.06 -10.35 3.55
N PHE A 59 -11.96 -10.10 4.26
CA PHE A 59 -10.86 -11.06 4.34
C PHE A 59 -11.29 -12.34 5.07
N ARG A 60 -10.50 -13.39 4.90
CA ARG A 60 -10.64 -14.67 5.58
C ARG A 60 -9.34 -15.03 6.27
N THR A 61 -9.40 -15.41 7.54
CA THR A 61 -8.23 -15.98 8.21
C THR A 61 -7.88 -17.31 7.55
N VAL A 62 -6.64 -17.47 7.13
CA VAL A 62 -6.14 -18.66 6.42
C VAL A 62 -5.03 -19.37 7.18
N ALA A 63 -4.23 -18.64 7.96
CA ALA A 63 -3.13 -19.23 8.72
C ALA A 63 -2.90 -18.50 10.06
N TYR A 64 -2.21 -19.19 10.96
CA TYR A 64 -1.93 -18.73 12.32
C TYR A 64 -0.59 -19.25 12.81
N GLN A 65 0.09 -18.43 13.58
CA GLN A 65 1.25 -18.82 14.41
C GLN A 65 1.12 -18.15 15.79
N GLY A 66 1.36 -18.89 16.86
CA GLY A 66 1.26 -18.39 18.23
C GLY A 66 1.65 -19.44 19.25
N LEU A 67 1.14 -19.35 20.46
CA LEU A 67 1.52 -20.23 21.58
C LEU A 67 1.30 -21.71 21.25
N GLU A 68 0.22 -22.05 20.58
CA GLU A 68 -0.15 -23.43 20.22
C GLU A 68 0.78 -24.02 19.14
N THR A 69 1.49 -23.17 18.42
CA THR A 69 2.48 -23.58 17.41
C THR A 69 3.93 -23.42 17.87
N GLY A 70 4.12 -23.13 19.18
CA GLY A 70 5.46 -22.97 19.77
C GLY A 70 6.04 -21.54 19.72
N SER A 71 5.34 -20.56 19.12
CA SER A 71 5.76 -19.16 19.17
C SER A 71 5.44 -18.56 20.55
N ARG A 72 6.47 -18.34 21.37
CA ARG A 72 6.30 -17.98 22.79
C ARG A 72 6.15 -16.48 23.04
N TYR A 73 6.59 -15.65 22.12
CA TYR A 73 6.70 -14.20 22.29
C TYR A 73 5.87 -13.40 21.30
N PHE A 74 5.46 -14.04 20.20
CA PHE A 74 4.74 -13.38 19.11
C PHE A 74 3.53 -14.20 18.69
N THR A 75 2.53 -13.53 18.15
CA THR A 75 1.41 -14.17 17.47
C THR A 75 1.18 -13.50 16.13
N SER A 76 0.87 -14.31 15.11
CA SER A 76 0.60 -13.84 13.77
C SER A 76 -0.68 -14.47 13.23
N TYR A 77 -1.54 -13.64 12.65
CA TYR A 77 -2.72 -14.04 11.90
C TYR A 77 -2.52 -13.65 10.45
N VAL A 78 -2.71 -14.59 9.54
CA VAL A 78 -2.73 -14.34 8.10
C VAL A 78 -4.18 -14.31 7.65
N VAL A 79 -4.56 -13.20 7.03
CA VAL A 79 -5.86 -13.05 6.40
C VAL A 79 -5.69 -12.86 4.89
N ALA A 80 -6.61 -13.42 4.10
CA ALA A 80 -6.53 -13.36 2.64
C ALA A 80 -7.89 -12.99 2.02
N ASN A 81 -7.83 -12.29 0.88
CA ASN A 81 -8.96 -12.04 0.00
C ASN A 81 -8.44 -11.98 -1.45
N GLY A 82 -8.89 -12.88 -2.32
CA GLY A 82 -8.27 -13.07 -3.64
C GLY A 82 -6.79 -13.40 -3.54
N GLY A 83 -5.94 -12.67 -4.28
CA GLY A 83 -4.48 -12.77 -4.21
C GLY A 83 -3.84 -11.96 -3.07
N ILE A 84 -4.63 -11.20 -2.31
CA ILE A 84 -4.13 -10.33 -1.24
C ILE A 84 -3.92 -11.13 0.04
N ARG A 85 -2.76 -10.96 0.69
CA ARG A 85 -2.47 -11.50 2.03
C ARG A 85 -1.98 -10.39 2.94
N PHE A 86 -2.63 -10.24 4.10
CA PHE A 86 -2.15 -9.41 5.20
C PHE A 86 -1.74 -10.30 6.37
N VAL A 87 -0.60 -9.99 6.97
CA VAL A 87 -0.05 -10.69 8.14
C VAL A 87 -0.06 -9.71 9.30
N PHE A 88 -0.91 -9.93 10.29
CA PHE A 88 -0.95 -9.14 11.51
C PHE A 88 -0.13 -9.86 12.56
N THR A 89 0.94 -9.21 13.02
CA THR A 89 1.82 -9.76 14.05
C THR A 89 1.86 -8.83 15.27
N SER A 90 1.69 -9.40 16.45
CA SER A 90 1.79 -8.67 17.71
C SER A 90 2.70 -9.37 18.72
N PRO A 91 3.42 -8.61 19.58
CA PRO A 91 4.06 -9.18 20.75
C PRO A 91 2.98 -9.65 21.74
N ILE A 92 3.22 -10.79 22.40
CA ILE A 92 2.34 -11.34 23.46
C ILE A 92 2.97 -11.32 24.85
N ARG A 93 4.19 -10.81 24.93
CA ARG A 93 4.94 -10.61 26.18
C ARG A 93 5.51 -9.19 26.21
N SER A 94 5.62 -8.64 27.39
CA SER A 94 6.27 -7.34 27.60
C SER A 94 7.79 -7.54 27.64
N HIS A 95 8.53 -6.83 26.78
CA HIS A 95 9.98 -6.83 26.80
C HIS A 95 10.55 -6.38 28.16
N ALA A 96 9.96 -5.33 28.75
CA ALA A 96 10.45 -4.73 29.99
C ALA A 96 10.15 -5.55 31.25
N HIS A 97 9.27 -6.57 31.17
CA HIS A 97 8.77 -7.32 32.32
C HIS A 97 8.96 -8.84 32.15
N LEU A 98 9.93 -9.26 31.35
CA LEU A 98 10.32 -10.67 31.29
C LEU A 98 11.04 -11.05 32.59
N PRO A 99 10.77 -12.26 33.16
CA PRO A 99 11.57 -12.79 34.26
C PRO A 99 13.06 -12.90 33.87
N ALA A 100 13.95 -12.72 34.83
CA ALA A 100 15.39 -12.76 34.59
C ALA A 100 15.89 -14.15 34.10
N ASP A 101 15.15 -15.20 34.44
CA ASP A 101 15.40 -16.59 34.06
C ASP A 101 14.55 -17.06 32.86
N GLU A 102 13.85 -16.13 32.19
CA GLU A 102 13.07 -16.47 30.97
C GLU A 102 13.98 -17.03 29.86
N PRO A 103 13.71 -18.22 29.34
CA PRO A 103 14.52 -18.82 28.27
C PRO A 103 14.19 -18.19 26.91
N ILE A 104 14.58 -16.94 26.71
CA ILE A 104 14.42 -16.22 25.45
C ILE A 104 15.74 -16.21 24.68
N SER A 105 15.69 -16.46 23.36
CA SER A 105 16.87 -16.28 22.50
C SER A 105 17.21 -14.81 22.33
N ASP A 106 18.50 -14.49 22.11
CA ASP A 106 18.93 -13.11 21.82
C ASP A 106 18.17 -12.51 20.65
N LYS A 107 17.89 -13.32 19.62
CA LYS A 107 17.11 -12.93 18.46
C LYS A 107 15.67 -12.55 18.83
N ASP A 108 14.97 -13.39 19.60
CA ASP A 108 13.60 -13.11 19.99
C ASP A 108 13.52 -11.93 20.94
N SER A 109 14.51 -11.78 21.83
CA SER A 109 14.63 -10.62 22.73
C SER A 109 14.81 -9.32 21.94
N ALA A 110 15.70 -9.30 20.95
CA ALA A 110 15.92 -8.15 20.09
C ALA A 110 14.67 -7.81 19.29
N LEU A 111 14.02 -8.79 18.68
CA LEU A 111 12.78 -8.61 17.92
C LEU A 111 11.63 -8.11 18.80
N LEU A 112 11.48 -8.65 20.01
CA LEU A 112 10.47 -8.22 20.96
C LEU A 112 10.65 -6.75 21.35
N LYS A 113 11.90 -6.33 21.57
CA LYS A 113 12.25 -4.93 21.86
C LYS A 113 11.95 -4.02 20.65
N GLU A 114 12.33 -4.46 19.45
CA GLU A 114 12.09 -3.73 18.19
C GLU A 114 10.57 -3.54 17.95
N MET A 115 9.76 -4.59 18.14
CA MET A 115 8.31 -4.49 17.97
C MET A 115 7.67 -3.51 18.96
N HIS A 116 8.08 -3.52 20.22
CA HIS A 116 7.56 -2.56 21.20
C HIS A 116 7.97 -1.12 20.85
N ALA A 117 9.21 -0.91 20.40
CA ALA A 117 9.68 0.41 19.96
C ALA A 117 8.93 0.89 18.70
N HIS A 118 8.65 -0.01 17.77
CA HIS A 118 7.85 0.29 16.58
C HIS A 118 6.42 0.71 16.95
N LEU A 119 5.76 -0.07 17.82
CA LEU A 119 4.40 0.23 18.27
C LEU A 119 4.30 1.55 19.05
N GLU A 120 5.31 1.87 19.86
CA GLU A 120 5.39 3.16 20.54
C GLU A 120 5.50 4.30 19.53
N ARG A 121 6.38 4.17 18.55
CA ARG A 121 6.67 5.19 17.54
C ARG A 121 5.53 5.37 16.55
N HIS A 122 5.12 4.29 15.90
CA HIS A 122 4.20 4.32 14.75
C HIS A 122 2.75 3.96 15.09
N GLY A 123 2.51 3.26 16.22
CA GLY A 123 1.26 2.57 16.46
C GLY A 123 1.15 1.31 15.62
N ASP A 124 -0.07 0.91 15.31
CA ASP A 124 -0.33 -0.17 14.34
C ASP A 124 0.04 0.32 12.93
N ALA A 125 1.04 -0.28 12.32
CA ALA A 125 1.55 0.19 11.03
C ALA A 125 2.12 -0.95 10.18
N VAL A 126 2.32 -0.69 8.88
CA VAL A 126 3.00 -1.62 7.98
C VAL A 126 4.49 -1.66 8.31
N LYS A 127 4.98 -2.85 8.60
CA LYS A 127 6.41 -3.10 8.84
C LYS A 127 7.14 -3.61 7.61
N ASP A 128 6.48 -4.46 6.82
CA ASP A 128 7.13 -5.13 5.69
C ASP A 128 6.19 -5.24 4.50
N VAL A 129 6.74 -4.97 3.32
CA VAL A 129 6.09 -5.21 2.03
C VAL A 129 6.86 -6.30 1.31
N ALA A 130 6.30 -7.51 1.27
CA ALA A 130 6.95 -8.68 0.70
C ALA A 130 6.68 -8.80 -0.80
N PHE A 131 7.74 -9.07 -1.56
CA PHE A 131 7.69 -9.32 -3.00
C PHE A 131 7.99 -10.78 -3.32
N GLU A 132 7.14 -11.42 -4.10
CA GLU A 132 7.47 -12.69 -4.73
C GLU A 132 8.45 -12.46 -5.87
N VAL A 133 9.58 -13.19 -5.86
CA VAL A 133 10.66 -13.08 -6.85
C VAL A 133 11.11 -14.45 -7.34
N ASP A 134 11.60 -14.50 -8.58
CA ASP A 134 12.10 -15.74 -9.16
C ASP A 134 13.37 -16.26 -8.45
N ASP A 135 14.28 -15.35 -8.10
CA ASP A 135 15.57 -15.64 -7.49
C ASP A 135 15.87 -14.67 -6.34
N VAL A 136 15.60 -15.13 -5.13
CA VAL A 136 15.82 -14.37 -3.88
C VAL A 136 17.30 -14.01 -3.69
N ASP A 137 18.21 -14.93 -4.01
CA ASP A 137 19.65 -14.73 -3.82
C ASP A 137 20.18 -13.67 -4.77
N ALA A 138 19.77 -13.71 -6.04
CA ALA A 138 20.19 -12.73 -7.04
C ALA A 138 19.71 -11.31 -6.71
N VAL A 139 18.42 -11.15 -6.33
CA VAL A 139 17.88 -9.83 -5.94
C VAL A 139 18.58 -9.30 -4.70
N TYR A 140 18.74 -10.14 -3.68
CA TYR A 140 19.42 -9.74 -2.43
C TYR A 140 20.87 -9.33 -2.67
N ASN A 141 21.65 -10.18 -3.36
CA ASN A 141 23.07 -9.91 -3.60
C ASN A 141 23.26 -8.62 -4.38
N ARG A 142 22.44 -8.38 -5.42
CA ARG A 142 22.44 -7.11 -6.14
C ARG A 142 22.19 -5.91 -5.22
N ALA A 143 21.18 -6.00 -4.34
CA ALA A 143 20.87 -4.92 -3.41
C ALA A 143 22.04 -4.61 -2.48
N ILE A 144 22.72 -5.62 -1.96
CA ILE A 144 23.86 -5.47 -1.06
C ILE A 144 25.12 -4.97 -1.78
N GLU A 145 25.36 -5.40 -3.02
CA GLU A 145 26.44 -4.88 -3.86
C GLU A 145 26.30 -3.38 -4.10
N GLN A 146 25.08 -2.92 -4.33
CA GLN A 146 24.79 -1.49 -4.52
C GLN A 146 24.83 -0.71 -3.20
N ARG A 147 24.32 -1.29 -2.12
CA ARG A 147 24.17 -0.62 -0.82
C ARG A 147 24.21 -1.62 0.33
N ALA A 148 25.40 -1.91 0.84
CA ALA A 148 25.61 -2.91 1.90
C ALA A 148 24.78 -2.64 3.18
N SER A 149 24.47 -1.37 3.47
CA SER A 149 23.68 -0.97 4.65
C SER A 149 22.23 -1.42 4.65
N VAL A 150 21.68 -1.89 3.50
CA VAL A 150 20.31 -2.37 3.44
C VAL A 150 20.15 -3.84 3.89
N ALA A 151 21.23 -4.53 4.22
CA ALA A 151 21.20 -5.92 4.69
C ALA A 151 20.51 -6.05 6.06
N VAL A 152 19.35 -6.72 6.09
CA VAL A 152 18.63 -7.06 7.34
C VAL A 152 18.75 -8.56 7.62
N GLN A 153 18.35 -9.38 6.66
CA GLN A 153 18.46 -10.83 6.76
C GLN A 153 18.98 -11.41 5.45
N PRO A 154 20.14 -12.08 5.46
CA PRO A 154 20.65 -12.73 4.25
C PRO A 154 19.72 -13.86 3.80
N PRO A 155 19.85 -14.28 2.52
CA PRO A 155 19.06 -15.38 1.98
C PRO A 155 19.13 -16.63 2.83
N ARG A 156 17.97 -17.13 3.23
CA ARG A 156 17.85 -18.38 3.99
C ARG A 156 16.67 -19.21 3.51
N THR A 157 16.78 -20.51 3.70
CA THR A 157 15.68 -21.45 3.51
C THR A 157 14.96 -21.68 4.82
N ILE A 158 13.66 -21.40 4.87
CA ILE A 158 12.79 -21.79 5.96
C ILE A 158 12.33 -23.20 5.65
N GLN A 159 12.81 -24.16 6.45
CA GLN A 159 12.52 -25.58 6.26
C GLN A 159 11.05 -25.86 6.58
N GLY A 160 10.34 -26.45 5.66
CA GLY A 160 9.01 -27.00 5.88
C GLY A 160 9.09 -28.52 6.18
N ASP A 161 7.93 -29.14 6.25
CA ASP A 161 7.85 -30.58 6.30
C ASP A 161 7.93 -31.21 4.88
N LYS A 162 8.09 -32.52 4.83
CA LYS A 162 8.21 -33.26 3.55
C LYS A 162 6.97 -33.14 2.66
N ALA A 163 5.81 -32.83 3.23
CA ALA A 163 4.56 -32.70 2.49
C ALA A 163 4.40 -31.34 1.83
N HIS A 164 4.92 -30.28 2.46
CA HIS A 164 4.69 -28.91 2.05
C HIS A 164 5.89 -28.24 1.36
N GLY A 165 7.12 -28.78 1.55
CA GLY A 165 8.33 -28.17 0.96
C GLY A 165 8.85 -26.97 1.74
N ASP A 166 9.81 -26.26 1.16
CA ASP A 166 10.56 -25.18 1.77
C ASP A 166 10.23 -23.81 1.14
N VAL A 167 10.56 -22.72 1.85
CA VAL A 167 10.44 -21.36 1.36
C VAL A 167 11.80 -20.66 1.42
N ARG A 168 12.21 -19.99 0.33
CA ARG A 168 13.43 -19.18 0.30
C ARG A 168 13.07 -17.72 0.60
N THR A 169 13.78 -17.07 1.53
CA THR A 169 13.53 -15.66 1.91
C THR A 169 14.81 -14.90 2.17
N ALA A 170 14.78 -13.59 1.94
CA ALA A 170 15.75 -12.61 2.42
C ALA A 170 15.02 -11.33 2.82
N VAL A 171 15.64 -10.46 3.62
CA VAL A 171 15.02 -9.18 4.03
C VAL A 171 16.04 -8.06 3.85
N ILE A 172 15.57 -6.98 3.24
CA ILE A 172 16.33 -5.74 3.05
C ILE A 172 15.59 -4.55 3.67
N GLN A 173 16.35 -3.58 4.15
CA GLN A 173 15.83 -2.29 4.63
C GLN A 173 15.49 -1.40 3.44
N THR A 174 14.39 -0.67 3.51
CA THR A 174 14.06 0.38 2.55
C THR A 174 14.07 1.76 3.23
N TYR A 175 12.98 2.45 3.34
CA TYR A 175 12.89 3.77 4.00
C TYR A 175 12.35 3.66 5.43
N GLY A 176 12.72 4.60 6.29
CA GLY A 176 12.34 4.57 7.71
C GLY A 176 12.77 3.27 8.37
N ASP A 177 11.85 2.59 9.04
CA ASP A 177 12.02 1.23 9.57
C ASP A 177 11.28 0.15 8.75
N THR A 178 10.73 0.53 7.59
CA THR A 178 10.06 -0.39 6.66
C THR A 178 11.06 -1.30 5.97
N THR A 179 10.67 -2.57 5.79
CA THR A 179 11.50 -3.57 5.12
C THR A 179 10.80 -4.15 3.89
N HIS A 180 11.59 -4.80 3.03
CA HIS A 180 11.10 -5.66 1.97
C HIS A 180 11.58 -7.08 2.18
N THR A 181 10.64 -8.00 2.34
CA THR A 181 10.91 -9.43 2.27
C THR A 181 10.90 -9.87 0.81
N LEU A 182 12.01 -10.42 0.35
CA LEU A 182 12.12 -11.13 -0.92
C LEU A 182 11.78 -12.58 -0.67
N ILE A 183 10.83 -13.15 -1.40
CA ILE A 183 10.32 -14.49 -1.14
C ILE A 183 10.16 -15.31 -2.43
N SER A 184 10.52 -16.57 -2.37
CA SER A 184 10.18 -17.58 -3.38
C SER A 184 9.51 -18.77 -2.70
N ARG A 185 8.31 -19.08 -3.17
CA ARG A 185 7.48 -20.20 -2.70
C ARG A 185 7.51 -21.40 -3.62
N ARG A 186 8.51 -21.46 -4.51
CA ARG A 186 8.60 -22.54 -5.51
C ARG A 186 8.61 -23.90 -4.84
N GLY A 187 7.57 -24.71 -5.10
CA GLY A 187 7.41 -26.04 -4.51
C GLY A 187 6.86 -26.06 -3.08
N TYR A 188 6.46 -24.91 -2.53
CA TYR A 188 5.80 -24.84 -1.22
C TYR A 188 4.26 -24.84 -1.37
N SER A 189 3.59 -25.73 -0.63
CA SER A 189 2.13 -25.90 -0.66
C SER A 189 1.45 -25.79 0.72
N GLY A 190 2.18 -25.31 1.74
CA GLY A 190 1.63 -25.08 3.07
C GLY A 190 0.74 -23.84 3.17
N PRO A 191 0.08 -23.61 4.31
CA PRO A 191 -0.95 -22.58 4.44
C PRO A 191 -0.43 -21.15 4.29
N PHE A 192 0.83 -20.87 4.65
CA PHE A 192 1.46 -19.55 4.47
C PHE A 192 2.99 -19.66 4.47
N LEU A 193 3.63 -19.91 5.61
CA LEU A 193 5.06 -20.17 5.78
C LEU A 193 5.24 -21.39 6.67
N PRO A 194 6.40 -22.09 6.59
CA PRO A 194 6.72 -23.12 7.56
C PRO A 194 6.62 -22.58 9.00
N GLY A 195 5.99 -23.37 9.89
CA GLY A 195 5.68 -22.97 11.27
C GLY A 195 4.30 -22.34 11.47
N PHE A 196 3.60 -21.99 10.39
CA PHE A 196 2.18 -21.61 10.45
C PHE A 196 1.29 -22.84 10.29
N VAL A 197 0.13 -22.81 10.96
CA VAL A 197 -0.92 -23.81 10.80
C VAL A 197 -2.13 -23.20 10.10
N ALA A 198 -2.86 -24.00 9.34
CA ALA A 198 -4.11 -23.56 8.74
C ALA A 198 -5.13 -23.16 9.83
N LYS A 199 -5.80 -22.05 9.62
CA LYS A 199 -6.82 -21.55 10.53
C LYS A 199 -7.98 -20.93 9.77
N SER A 200 -9.21 -21.34 10.10
CA SER A 200 -10.41 -20.81 9.49
C SER A 200 -10.91 -19.56 10.21
N SER A 201 -11.59 -18.69 9.48
CA SER A 201 -12.31 -17.55 10.02
C SER A 201 -13.44 -17.97 10.98
N PRO A 202 -13.80 -17.12 11.95
CA PRO A 202 -14.98 -17.36 12.78
C PRO A 202 -16.26 -17.48 11.93
N PRO A 203 -17.24 -18.30 12.34
CA PRO A 203 -18.51 -18.47 11.61
C PRO A 203 -19.25 -17.15 11.35
N SER A 204 -19.14 -16.18 12.27
CA SER A 204 -19.77 -14.86 12.13
C SER A 204 -19.28 -14.07 10.91
N SER A 205 -17.97 -14.12 10.61
CA SER A 205 -17.43 -13.47 9.41
C SER A 205 -17.74 -14.25 8.13
N LEU A 206 -17.94 -15.57 8.22
CA LEU A 206 -18.33 -16.40 7.09
C LEU A 206 -19.80 -16.20 6.67
N ALA A 207 -20.66 -15.72 7.58
CA ALA A 207 -22.07 -15.46 7.31
C ALA A 207 -22.30 -14.16 6.51
N LEU A 208 -21.31 -13.27 6.42
CA LEU A 208 -21.42 -12.04 5.64
C LEU A 208 -21.25 -12.33 4.14
N PRO A 209 -21.97 -11.62 3.24
CA PRO A 209 -21.75 -11.73 1.81
C PRO A 209 -20.28 -11.50 1.46
N PRO A 210 -19.70 -12.20 0.47
CA PRO A 210 -18.31 -12.00 0.11
C PRO A 210 -18.06 -10.57 -0.42
N ILE A 211 -16.86 -10.06 -0.20
CA ILE A 211 -16.29 -8.90 -0.89
C ILE A 211 -15.18 -9.45 -1.77
N ASN A 212 -15.27 -9.23 -3.07
CA ASN A 212 -14.33 -9.80 -4.03
C ASN A 212 -13.22 -8.78 -4.33
N LEU A 213 -12.07 -8.99 -3.73
CA LEU A 213 -10.83 -8.30 -4.07
C LEU A 213 -9.96 -9.22 -4.92
N VAL A 214 -9.12 -8.66 -5.79
CA VAL A 214 -8.30 -9.43 -6.74
C VAL A 214 -6.86 -9.54 -6.25
N SER A 215 -6.17 -8.42 -6.15
CA SER A 215 -4.74 -8.34 -5.82
C SER A 215 -4.39 -7.00 -5.18
N ILE A 216 -3.17 -6.86 -4.69
CA ILE A 216 -2.59 -5.56 -4.37
C ILE A 216 -2.19 -4.92 -5.69
N ASP A 217 -2.72 -3.72 -5.98
CA ASP A 217 -2.39 -2.93 -7.16
C ASP A 217 -1.06 -2.19 -6.95
N HIS A 218 -0.97 -1.45 -5.86
CA HIS A 218 0.24 -0.74 -5.46
C HIS A 218 0.30 -0.47 -3.96
N CYS A 219 1.49 -0.13 -3.46
CA CYS A 219 1.73 0.36 -2.10
C CYS A 219 2.44 1.70 -2.18
N VAL A 220 2.01 2.67 -1.37
CA VAL A 220 2.56 4.02 -1.37
C VAL A 220 3.39 4.26 -0.12
N GLY A 221 4.64 4.73 -0.33
CA GLY A 221 5.55 5.14 0.73
C GLY A 221 5.62 6.66 0.86
N ASN A 222 5.36 7.18 2.06
CA ASN A 222 5.58 8.59 2.36
C ASN A 222 6.96 8.79 2.98
N GLN A 223 7.65 9.83 2.52
CA GLN A 223 8.97 10.23 2.97
C GLN A 223 8.89 11.55 3.74
N SER A 224 9.90 11.83 4.56
CA SER A 224 10.12 13.15 5.12
C SER A 224 10.56 14.14 4.04
N TRP A 225 10.69 15.40 4.40
CA TRP A 225 11.19 16.44 3.52
C TRP A 225 12.56 16.06 2.92
N ASP A 226 12.70 16.22 1.59
CA ASP A 226 13.93 15.99 0.84
C ASP A 226 14.46 14.54 0.86
N GLU A 227 13.62 13.53 1.23
CA GLU A 227 14.01 12.13 1.31
C GLU A 227 13.47 11.27 0.15
N MET A 228 12.53 11.77 -0.67
CA MET A 228 11.92 11.01 -1.76
C MET A 228 12.94 10.54 -2.80
N VAL A 229 13.86 11.41 -3.19
CA VAL A 229 14.88 11.08 -4.20
C VAL A 229 15.77 9.93 -3.70
N ALA A 230 16.22 9.97 -2.45
CA ALA A 230 17.03 8.91 -1.87
C ALA A 230 16.28 7.56 -1.78
N ALA A 231 14.96 7.62 -1.51
CA ALA A 231 14.10 6.44 -1.54
C ALA A 231 13.93 5.89 -2.97
N CYS A 232 13.71 6.75 -3.97
CA CYS A 232 13.64 6.34 -5.38
C CYS A 232 14.96 5.72 -5.86
N ASP A 233 16.11 6.32 -5.48
CA ASP A 233 17.44 5.81 -5.80
C ASP A 233 17.69 4.42 -5.21
N PHE A 234 17.11 4.13 -4.03
CA PHE A 234 17.14 2.78 -3.47
C PHE A 234 16.43 1.78 -4.39
N TYR A 235 15.21 2.08 -4.85
CA TYR A 235 14.46 1.19 -5.75
C TYR A 235 15.18 0.99 -7.09
N GLU A 236 15.75 2.05 -7.64
CA GLU A 236 16.48 2.00 -8.90
C GLU A 236 17.76 1.18 -8.80
N GLN A 237 18.61 1.48 -7.83
CA GLN A 237 19.93 0.85 -7.67
C GLN A 237 19.82 -0.59 -7.13
N CYS A 238 19.06 -0.78 -6.04
CA CYS A 238 19.01 -2.05 -5.33
C CYS A 238 18.05 -3.07 -5.97
N LEU A 239 16.92 -2.62 -6.52
CA LEU A 239 15.87 -3.50 -7.05
C LEU A 239 15.71 -3.45 -8.57
N SER A 240 16.50 -2.60 -9.27
CA SER A 240 16.39 -2.39 -10.73
C SER A 240 15.02 -1.90 -11.17
N PHE A 241 14.34 -1.16 -10.30
CA PHE A 241 13.14 -0.46 -10.68
C PHE A 241 13.49 0.75 -11.53
N HIS A 242 12.53 1.24 -12.30
CA HIS A 242 12.66 2.48 -13.05
C HIS A 242 11.57 3.46 -12.64
N ARG A 243 11.79 4.74 -12.91
CA ARG A 243 10.78 5.77 -12.73
C ARG A 243 9.73 5.62 -13.81
N PHE A 244 8.60 5.04 -13.46
CA PHE A 244 7.51 4.73 -14.38
C PHE A 244 6.69 5.97 -14.73
N TRP A 245 6.45 6.82 -13.74
CA TRP A 245 5.67 8.03 -13.87
C TRP A 245 6.15 9.03 -12.82
N SER A 246 6.29 10.28 -13.23
CA SER A 246 6.52 11.40 -12.33
C SER A 246 5.52 12.48 -12.66
N VAL A 247 5.06 13.19 -11.65
CA VAL A 247 4.47 14.49 -11.88
C VAL A 247 5.65 15.42 -12.07
N ASP A 248 5.99 15.70 -13.34
CA ASP A 248 7.08 16.59 -13.69
C ASP A 248 6.96 17.88 -12.92
N ASP A 249 7.99 18.26 -12.17
CA ASP A 249 8.31 19.55 -11.55
C ASP A 249 7.11 20.45 -11.16
N LYS A 250 5.89 20.02 -11.48
CA LYS A 250 4.64 20.66 -11.09
C LYS A 250 4.17 19.96 -9.85
N THR A 251 4.55 20.51 -8.72
CA THR A 251 3.97 20.23 -7.43
C THR A 251 2.47 19.97 -7.55
N ILE A 252 2.02 18.77 -7.19
CA ILE A 252 0.59 18.53 -7.06
C ILE A 252 0.11 19.42 -5.91
N CYS A 253 -0.72 20.41 -6.22
CA CYS A 253 -1.12 21.40 -5.25
C CYS A 253 -2.62 21.70 -5.28
N THR A 254 -3.13 22.02 -4.09
CA THR A 254 -4.40 22.73 -3.89
C THR A 254 -4.10 24.20 -3.64
N GLU A 255 -5.11 24.96 -3.18
CA GLU A 255 -4.87 26.30 -2.67
C GLU A 255 -3.99 26.31 -1.42
N PHE A 256 -3.99 25.23 -0.63
CA PHE A 256 -3.41 25.19 0.71
C PHE A 256 -2.15 24.32 0.79
N SER A 257 -2.13 23.13 0.21
CA SER A 257 -1.05 22.17 0.38
C SER A 257 -0.52 21.61 -0.94
N ALA A 258 0.65 20.98 -0.89
CA ALA A 258 1.33 20.42 -2.03
C ALA A 258 2.11 19.16 -1.65
N LEU A 259 2.39 18.31 -2.65
CA LEU A 259 3.29 17.16 -2.52
C LEU A 259 4.04 16.90 -3.83
N ASN A 260 5.17 16.21 -3.72
CA ASN A 260 5.89 15.61 -4.83
C ASN A 260 5.63 14.09 -4.83
N SER A 261 5.54 13.48 -6.01
CA SER A 261 5.32 12.04 -6.16
C SER A 261 6.06 11.48 -7.36
N ILE A 262 6.72 10.34 -7.16
CA ILE A 262 7.37 9.54 -8.22
C ILE A 262 6.90 8.10 -8.06
N VAL A 263 6.47 7.47 -9.16
CA VAL A 263 6.13 6.05 -9.16
C VAL A 263 7.34 5.24 -9.63
N MET A 264 7.83 4.37 -8.74
CA MET A 264 8.85 3.38 -9.07
C MET A 264 8.19 2.07 -9.52
N SER A 265 8.65 1.48 -10.60
CA SER A 265 8.10 0.25 -11.15
C SER A 265 9.17 -0.79 -11.40
N SER A 266 8.86 -2.07 -11.13
CA SER A 266 9.68 -3.19 -11.58
C SER A 266 9.77 -3.23 -13.10
N ALA A 267 10.83 -3.84 -13.66
CA ALA A 267 11.07 -3.89 -15.10
C ALA A 267 9.89 -4.47 -15.91
N ASN A 268 9.15 -5.40 -15.31
CA ASN A 268 7.96 -6.03 -15.91
C ASN A 268 6.64 -5.36 -15.50
N ALA A 269 6.71 -4.20 -14.86
CA ALA A 269 5.56 -3.40 -14.39
C ALA A 269 4.57 -4.10 -13.45
N VAL A 270 4.95 -5.25 -12.87
CA VAL A 270 4.07 -6.02 -11.97
C VAL A 270 4.03 -5.43 -10.55
N VAL A 271 5.13 -4.80 -10.12
CA VAL A 271 5.20 -4.10 -8.82
C VAL A 271 5.35 -2.61 -9.08
N LYS A 272 4.47 -1.81 -8.51
CA LYS A 272 4.46 -0.34 -8.62
C LYS A 272 4.42 0.27 -7.20
N MET A 273 5.38 1.16 -6.91
CA MET A 273 5.56 1.80 -5.61
C MET A 273 5.60 3.33 -5.80
N PRO A 274 4.47 4.04 -5.66
CA PRO A 274 4.49 5.48 -5.55
C PRO A 274 5.21 5.93 -4.27
N ILE A 275 6.11 6.90 -4.42
CA ILE A 275 6.90 7.48 -3.33
C ILE A 275 6.59 8.96 -3.28
N ASN A 276 6.14 9.44 -2.12
CA ASN A 276 5.72 10.82 -1.92
C ASN A 276 6.59 11.52 -0.89
N GLU A 277 6.71 12.83 -1.03
CA GLU A 277 7.23 13.72 0.01
C GLU A 277 6.37 14.99 0.12
N PRO A 278 6.41 15.70 1.26
CA PRO A 278 5.79 17.02 1.36
C PRO A 278 6.40 17.99 0.38
N ALA A 279 5.62 18.96 -0.12
CA ALA A 279 6.13 20.08 -0.87
C ALA A 279 5.68 21.42 -0.25
N PRO A 280 6.37 22.53 -0.48
CA PRO A 280 6.01 23.82 0.09
C PRO A 280 4.59 24.22 -0.26
N GLY A 281 3.79 24.56 0.75
CA GLY A 281 2.39 25.00 0.64
C GLY A 281 2.06 26.09 1.66
N LYS A 282 0.85 26.63 1.62
CA LYS A 282 0.38 27.60 2.63
C LYS A 282 0.09 26.95 3.97
N LYS A 283 -0.21 25.62 3.95
CA LYS A 283 -0.56 24.82 5.11
C LYS A 283 0.11 23.44 5.01
N LYS A 284 0.03 22.66 6.09
CA LYS A 284 0.58 21.31 6.14
C LYS A 284 -0.09 20.39 5.14
N SER A 285 0.71 19.67 4.35
CA SER A 285 0.18 18.64 3.45
C SER A 285 -0.23 17.38 4.23
N GLN A 286 -1.05 16.55 3.59
CA GLN A 286 -1.39 15.21 4.12
C GLN A 286 -0.14 14.33 4.33
N ILE A 287 0.92 14.53 3.53
CA ILE A 287 2.17 13.77 3.67
C ILE A 287 2.90 14.22 4.93
N GLU A 288 2.94 15.54 5.19
CA GLU A 288 3.52 16.07 6.41
C GLU A 288 2.74 15.63 7.66
N GLU A 289 1.39 15.64 7.62
CA GLU A 289 0.55 15.10 8.69
C GLU A 289 0.90 13.63 8.95
N PHE A 290 0.97 12.80 7.90
CA PHE A 290 1.37 11.40 8.02
C PHE A 290 2.71 11.25 8.71
N VAL A 291 3.76 11.94 8.25
CA VAL A 291 5.11 11.83 8.79
C VAL A 291 5.17 12.25 10.26
N ILE A 292 4.41 13.28 10.65
CA ILE A 292 4.33 13.72 12.05
C ILE A 292 3.70 12.62 12.92
N PHE A 293 2.53 12.10 12.54
CA PHE A 293 1.80 11.12 13.35
C PHE A 293 2.38 9.70 13.28
N ASN A 294 3.02 9.36 12.15
CA ASN A 294 3.80 8.13 12.02
C ASN A 294 5.18 8.22 12.69
N SER A 295 5.60 9.43 13.07
CA SER A 295 6.96 9.71 13.61
C SER A 295 8.06 9.26 12.63
N GLY A 296 7.91 9.58 11.36
CA GLY A 296 8.86 9.30 10.28
C GLY A 296 8.24 8.70 9.01
N PRO A 297 9.08 8.34 8.03
CA PRO A 297 8.64 7.67 6.80
C PRO A 297 7.93 6.34 7.05
N GLY A 298 7.05 5.94 6.12
CA GLY A 298 6.33 4.68 6.22
C GLY A 298 5.35 4.47 5.08
N VAL A 299 4.65 3.34 5.08
CA VAL A 299 3.61 3.03 4.10
C VAL A 299 2.34 3.81 4.43
N GLN A 300 1.93 4.69 3.51
CA GLN A 300 0.74 5.52 3.66
C GLN A 300 -0.53 4.75 3.34
N HIS A 301 -0.56 4.05 2.21
CA HIS A 301 -1.72 3.24 1.83
C HIS A 301 -1.36 2.03 1.00
N VAL A 302 -2.29 1.10 0.99
CA VAL A 302 -2.27 -0.08 0.12
C VAL A 302 -3.51 -0.02 -0.77
N ALA A 303 -3.31 -0.03 -2.08
CA ALA A 303 -4.38 -0.05 -3.06
C ALA A 303 -4.79 -1.50 -3.37
N LEU A 304 -6.07 -1.79 -3.23
CA LEU A 304 -6.67 -3.11 -3.43
C LEU A 304 -7.50 -3.10 -4.71
N LEU A 305 -7.08 -3.91 -5.68
CA LEU A 305 -7.77 -4.06 -6.97
C LEU A 305 -9.06 -4.87 -6.79
N THR A 306 -10.11 -4.42 -7.45
CA THR A 306 -11.40 -5.13 -7.58
C THR A 306 -11.91 -5.05 -9.00
N ASP A 307 -12.69 -6.05 -9.42
CA ASP A 307 -13.38 -6.06 -10.71
C ASP A 307 -14.74 -5.33 -10.66
N ASP A 308 -15.24 -5.02 -9.45
CA ASP A 308 -16.49 -4.29 -9.24
C ASP A 308 -16.41 -3.39 -8.00
N ILE A 309 -15.96 -2.15 -8.23
CA ILE A 309 -15.79 -1.16 -7.15
C ILE A 309 -17.13 -0.75 -6.54
N VAL A 310 -18.22 -0.74 -7.33
CA VAL A 310 -19.56 -0.37 -6.85
C VAL A 310 -20.06 -1.39 -5.84
N ALA A 311 -19.99 -2.69 -6.18
CA ALA A 311 -20.38 -3.75 -5.26
C ALA A 311 -19.46 -3.80 -4.04
N THR A 312 -18.14 -3.68 -4.25
CA THR A 312 -17.12 -3.70 -3.19
C THR A 312 -17.34 -2.57 -2.18
N VAL A 313 -17.42 -1.32 -2.64
CA VAL A 313 -17.62 -0.14 -1.77
C VAL A 313 -18.97 -0.19 -1.07
N THR A 314 -20.03 -0.60 -1.78
CA THR A 314 -21.37 -0.77 -1.17
C THR A 314 -21.35 -1.77 -0.02
N ALA A 315 -20.72 -2.93 -0.22
CA ALA A 315 -20.61 -3.96 0.81
C ALA A 315 -19.71 -3.52 1.98
N MET A 316 -18.61 -2.83 1.72
CA MET A 316 -17.73 -2.29 2.75
C MET A 316 -18.42 -1.22 3.60
N ARG A 317 -19.14 -0.26 2.98
CA ARG A 317 -19.95 0.74 3.69
C ARG A 317 -21.03 0.10 4.57
N ALA A 318 -21.73 -0.91 4.03
CA ALA A 318 -22.73 -1.65 4.79
C ALA A 318 -22.17 -2.38 6.03
N ARG A 319 -20.85 -2.63 6.05
CA ARG A 319 -20.13 -3.23 7.19
C ARG A 319 -19.48 -2.21 8.11
N GLY A 320 -19.58 -0.91 7.80
CA GLY A 320 -19.05 0.17 8.63
C GLY A 320 -17.65 0.66 8.25
N VAL A 321 -17.18 0.39 7.03
CA VAL A 321 -15.96 1.04 6.53
C VAL A 321 -16.28 2.51 6.21
N ASP A 322 -15.52 3.42 6.80
CA ASP A 322 -15.61 4.84 6.51
C ASP A 322 -14.70 5.22 5.34
N PHE A 323 -15.28 5.91 4.36
CA PHE A 323 -14.59 6.44 3.20
C PHE A 323 -14.59 7.96 3.23
N ILE A 324 -13.60 8.56 2.56
CA ILE A 324 -13.62 10.01 2.33
C ILE A 324 -14.84 10.38 1.47
N SER A 325 -15.32 11.61 1.62
CA SER A 325 -16.42 12.14 0.82
C SER A 325 -15.90 13.14 -0.21
N VAL A 326 -16.40 13.03 -1.43
CA VAL A 326 -16.04 13.89 -2.56
C VAL A 326 -17.19 14.88 -2.80
N PRO A 327 -16.92 16.20 -3.00
CA PRO A 327 -17.98 17.19 -3.18
C PRO A 327 -18.69 17.04 -4.54
N ALA A 328 -19.96 17.42 -4.60
CA ALA A 328 -20.76 17.38 -5.83
C ALA A 328 -20.13 18.19 -6.97
N THR A 329 -19.41 19.27 -6.66
CA THR A 329 -18.69 20.10 -7.64
C THR A 329 -17.67 19.34 -8.47
N TYR A 330 -17.07 18.28 -7.90
CA TYR A 330 -16.19 17.37 -8.63
C TYR A 330 -16.96 16.64 -9.74
N TYR A 331 -18.12 16.08 -9.41
CA TYR A 331 -18.92 15.30 -10.36
C TYR A 331 -19.55 16.21 -11.45
N GLU A 332 -19.92 17.43 -11.11
CA GLU A 332 -20.35 18.43 -12.09
C GLU A 332 -19.23 18.74 -13.10
N ALA A 333 -18.00 18.95 -12.61
CA ALA A 333 -16.84 19.17 -13.47
C ALA A 333 -16.51 17.94 -14.31
N MET A 334 -16.52 16.74 -13.71
CA MET A 334 -16.27 15.48 -14.40
C MET A 334 -17.30 15.20 -15.48
N ARG A 335 -18.59 15.44 -15.22
CA ARG A 335 -19.67 15.28 -16.20
C ARG A 335 -19.48 16.19 -17.42
N ARG A 336 -19.05 17.45 -17.20
CA ARG A 336 -18.71 18.38 -18.30
C ARG A 336 -17.53 17.88 -19.12
N ARG A 337 -16.44 17.43 -18.46
CA ARG A 337 -15.24 16.88 -19.13
C ARG A 337 -15.61 15.66 -19.97
N LEU A 338 -16.29 14.68 -19.40
CA LEU A 338 -16.74 13.47 -20.11
C LEU A 338 -17.68 13.77 -21.26
N GLY A 339 -18.46 14.87 -21.21
CA GLY A 339 -19.34 15.31 -22.30
C GLY A 339 -18.63 16.02 -23.45
N SER A 340 -17.46 16.60 -23.21
CA SER A 340 -16.73 17.43 -24.19
C SER A 340 -15.51 16.76 -24.82
N GLU A 341 -14.89 15.80 -24.17
CA GLU A 341 -13.66 15.14 -24.61
C GLU A 341 -13.94 13.91 -25.45
N LYS A 342 -13.14 13.71 -26.50
CA LYS A 342 -13.19 12.48 -27.31
C LYS A 342 -12.52 11.34 -26.53
N ARG A 343 -13.20 10.22 -26.47
CA ARG A 343 -12.69 8.99 -25.85
C ARG A 343 -13.10 7.76 -26.65
N ARG A 344 -12.33 6.67 -26.53
CA ARG A 344 -12.58 5.41 -27.23
C ARG A 344 -13.35 4.39 -26.39
N TRP A 345 -13.67 4.74 -25.15
CA TRP A 345 -14.33 3.89 -24.16
C TRP A 345 -15.61 4.55 -23.64
N GLU A 346 -16.47 3.74 -23.09
CA GLU A 346 -17.66 4.16 -22.35
C GLU A 346 -17.53 3.73 -20.89
N LEU A 347 -18.08 4.53 -19.99
CA LEU A 347 -18.07 4.22 -18.58
C LEU A 347 -18.95 2.99 -18.31
N ALA A 348 -18.35 1.89 -17.83
CA ALA A 348 -19.07 0.65 -17.56
C ALA A 348 -20.02 0.75 -16.35
N ARG A 349 -19.87 1.80 -15.54
CA ARG A 349 -20.66 2.03 -14.33
C ARG A 349 -21.56 3.25 -14.53
N ASP A 350 -22.75 3.21 -13.93
CA ASP A 350 -23.68 4.36 -13.90
C ASP A 350 -23.06 5.54 -13.14
N PHE A 351 -22.98 6.69 -13.80
CA PHE A 351 -22.33 7.89 -13.25
C PHE A 351 -22.99 8.37 -11.95
N GLU A 352 -24.32 8.31 -11.84
CA GLU A 352 -25.05 8.72 -10.64
C GLU A 352 -24.74 7.81 -9.46
N THR A 353 -24.52 6.53 -9.72
CA THR A 353 -24.07 5.57 -8.71
C THR A 353 -22.66 5.87 -8.23
N LEU A 354 -21.73 6.23 -9.13
CA LEU A 354 -20.37 6.64 -8.75
C LEU A 354 -20.41 7.92 -7.90
N GLU A 355 -21.19 8.91 -8.28
CA GLU A 355 -21.39 10.14 -7.51
C GLU A 355 -21.96 9.85 -6.11
N ARG A 356 -23.02 9.05 -6.01
CA ARG A 356 -23.64 8.65 -4.74
C ARG A 356 -22.69 7.92 -3.81
N LEU A 357 -21.76 7.13 -4.35
CA LEU A 357 -20.76 6.37 -3.59
C LEU A 357 -19.46 7.15 -3.37
N SER A 358 -19.33 8.36 -3.88
CA SER A 358 -18.11 9.20 -3.83
C SER A 358 -16.92 8.58 -4.55
N ILE A 359 -17.15 7.78 -5.60
CA ILE A 359 -16.09 7.12 -6.39
C ILE A 359 -15.53 8.13 -7.39
N LEU A 360 -14.19 8.28 -7.38
CA LEU A 360 -13.44 9.16 -8.27
C LEU A 360 -13.17 8.47 -9.61
N ILE A 361 -13.08 9.26 -10.68
CA ILE A 361 -12.84 8.80 -12.05
C ILE A 361 -11.60 9.51 -12.58
N ASP A 362 -10.60 8.78 -13.05
CA ASP A 362 -9.51 9.33 -13.85
C ASP A 362 -9.39 8.57 -15.16
N TYR A 363 -8.94 9.24 -16.23
CA TYR A 363 -8.98 8.64 -17.57
C TYR A 363 -8.06 9.34 -18.57
N ASP A 364 -7.77 8.63 -19.66
CA ASP A 364 -7.18 9.16 -20.88
C ASP A 364 -8.01 8.76 -22.13
N GLU A 365 -7.43 8.85 -23.32
CA GLU A 365 -8.11 8.43 -24.56
C GLU A 365 -8.34 6.91 -24.63
N GLY A 366 -7.51 6.10 -23.97
CA GLY A 366 -7.48 4.64 -24.04
C GLY A 366 -8.35 3.95 -23.01
N GLY A 367 -8.44 4.51 -21.80
CA GLY A 367 -9.10 3.84 -20.70
C GLY A 367 -9.40 4.75 -19.51
N TYR A 368 -9.83 4.14 -18.40
CA TYR A 368 -10.12 4.86 -17.16
C TYR A 368 -9.86 3.99 -15.94
N LEU A 369 -9.73 4.64 -14.79
CA LEU A 369 -9.77 3.99 -13.48
C LEU A 369 -10.89 4.60 -12.61
N LEU A 370 -11.37 3.80 -11.70
CA LEU A 370 -12.26 4.20 -10.62
C LEU A 370 -11.53 3.96 -9.30
N GLN A 371 -11.59 4.93 -8.38
CA GLN A 371 -10.88 4.82 -7.11
C GLN A 371 -11.65 5.48 -5.97
N LEU A 372 -11.48 4.94 -4.76
CA LEU A 372 -12.00 5.52 -3.54
C LEU A 372 -11.09 5.19 -2.36
N PHE A 373 -10.94 6.11 -1.43
CA PHE A 373 -10.05 6.00 -0.29
C PHE A 373 -10.84 5.89 1.01
N THR A 374 -10.41 5.00 1.90
CA THR A 374 -10.97 4.98 3.25
C THR A 374 -10.45 6.19 4.04
N LYS A 375 -11.16 6.55 5.11
CA LYS A 375 -10.54 7.33 6.19
C LYS A 375 -9.40 6.53 6.82
N PRO A 376 -8.49 7.15 7.59
CA PRO A 376 -7.45 6.42 8.31
C PRO A 376 -8.03 5.22 9.07
N LEU A 377 -7.33 4.09 9.02
CA LEU A 377 -7.80 2.84 9.62
C LEU A 377 -7.59 2.80 11.14
N MET A 378 -6.77 3.70 11.66
CA MET A 378 -6.42 3.87 13.07
C MET A 378 -6.78 5.28 13.53
N ASP A 379 -6.76 5.51 14.85
CA ASP A 379 -6.95 6.85 15.42
C ASP A 379 -5.86 7.85 15.01
N ARG A 380 -4.63 7.35 14.76
CA ARG A 380 -3.59 8.16 14.11
C ARG A 380 -3.98 8.37 12.64
N PRO A 381 -3.93 9.61 12.12
CA PRO A 381 -4.23 9.90 10.70
C PRO A 381 -3.05 9.48 9.82
N THR A 382 -2.79 8.17 9.75
CA THR A 382 -1.66 7.57 9.05
C THR A 382 -2.13 6.66 7.92
N VAL A 383 -2.24 5.36 8.18
CA VAL A 383 -2.50 4.37 7.13
C VAL A 383 -3.97 4.33 6.73
N PHE A 384 -4.22 4.25 5.42
CA PHE A 384 -5.55 4.01 4.85
C PHE A 384 -5.48 2.98 3.71
N VAL A 385 -6.63 2.62 3.17
CA VAL A 385 -6.77 1.69 2.04
C VAL A 385 -7.42 2.41 0.87
N GLU A 386 -6.91 2.15 -0.33
CA GLU A 386 -7.53 2.52 -1.58
C GLU A 386 -8.24 1.30 -2.18
N ILE A 387 -9.45 1.49 -2.72
CA ILE A 387 -10.13 0.52 -3.57
C ILE A 387 -10.07 1.05 -5.00
N ILE A 388 -9.58 0.22 -5.92
CA ILE A 388 -9.34 0.62 -7.31
C ILE A 388 -9.90 -0.41 -8.29
N GLU A 389 -10.53 0.07 -9.37
CA GLU A 389 -10.95 -0.70 -10.55
C GLU A 389 -10.33 -0.07 -11.79
N ARG A 390 -9.70 -0.86 -12.66
CA ARG A 390 -8.99 -0.40 -13.85
C ARG A 390 -9.63 -0.93 -15.12
N HIS A 391 -9.73 -0.06 -16.12
CA HIS A 391 -10.19 -0.37 -17.48
C HIS A 391 -9.19 0.21 -18.48
N ASP A 392 -8.22 -0.61 -18.92
CA ASP A 392 -7.18 -0.23 -19.89
C ASP A 392 -6.46 1.09 -19.55
N PHE A 393 -6.21 1.34 -18.27
CA PHE A 393 -5.61 2.58 -17.77
C PHE A 393 -4.52 2.29 -16.75
N GLU A 394 -3.29 2.71 -17.05
CA GLU A 394 -2.10 2.48 -16.22
C GLU A 394 -1.76 3.62 -15.25
N GLY A 395 -2.49 4.74 -15.32
CA GLY A 395 -2.28 5.91 -14.47
C GLY A 395 -2.60 5.67 -12.98
N PHE A 396 -2.30 6.66 -12.17
CA PHE A 396 -2.45 6.63 -10.70
C PHE A 396 -3.46 7.68 -10.18
N GLY A 397 -4.41 8.08 -11.01
CA GLY A 397 -5.44 9.03 -10.60
C GLY A 397 -4.96 10.49 -10.53
N ALA A 398 -3.98 10.88 -11.35
CA ALA A 398 -3.45 12.24 -11.36
C ALA A 398 -4.53 13.32 -11.54
N GLY A 399 -5.53 13.03 -12.38
CA GLY A 399 -6.68 13.92 -12.59
C GLY A 399 -7.56 14.10 -11.35
N ASN A 400 -7.44 13.21 -10.36
CA ASN A 400 -8.20 13.22 -9.12
C ASN A 400 -7.45 13.86 -7.95
N PHE A 401 -6.12 14.07 -8.05
CA PHE A 401 -5.29 14.49 -6.92
C PHE A 401 -5.80 15.78 -6.25
N LYS A 402 -6.19 16.77 -7.03
CA LYS A 402 -6.72 18.02 -6.47
C LYS A 402 -7.95 17.76 -5.60
N SER A 403 -8.92 17.00 -6.12
CA SER A 403 -10.18 16.71 -5.40
C SER A 403 -9.97 15.79 -4.19
N LEU A 404 -9.03 14.84 -4.31
CA LEU A 404 -8.60 14.01 -3.20
C LEU A 404 -7.97 14.85 -2.09
N PHE A 405 -7.07 15.76 -2.44
CA PHE A 405 -6.42 16.64 -1.46
C PHE A 405 -7.41 17.56 -0.78
N GLU A 406 -8.30 18.20 -1.52
CA GLU A 406 -9.37 19.02 -0.93
C GLU A 406 -10.27 18.22 0.03
N ALA A 407 -10.50 16.92 -0.26
CA ALA A 407 -11.24 16.04 0.63
C ALA A 407 -10.45 15.73 1.91
N ILE A 408 -9.16 15.40 1.78
CA ILE A 408 -8.29 15.11 2.93
C ILE A 408 -8.03 16.38 3.76
N GLU A 409 -7.84 17.55 3.13
CA GLU A 409 -7.68 18.83 3.82
C GLU A 409 -8.88 19.17 4.69
N ARG A 410 -10.11 18.83 4.27
CA ARG A 410 -11.31 18.97 5.12
C ARG A 410 -11.23 18.08 6.35
N GLU A 411 -10.85 16.83 6.18
CA GLU A 411 -10.64 15.91 7.30
C GLU A 411 -9.52 16.40 8.24
N GLN A 412 -8.44 16.98 7.70
CA GLN A 412 -7.36 17.60 8.50
C GLN A 412 -7.88 18.82 9.27
N ALA A 413 -8.70 19.66 8.63
CA ALA A 413 -9.31 20.83 9.29
C ALA A 413 -10.25 20.42 10.44
N GLU A 414 -11.06 19.38 10.25
CA GLU A 414 -11.94 18.84 11.29
C GLU A 414 -11.15 18.33 12.50
N ARG A 415 -9.96 17.76 12.25
CA ARG A 415 -9.03 17.31 13.31
C ARG A 415 -8.18 18.43 13.91
N GLY A 416 -8.22 19.65 13.34
CA GLY A 416 -7.37 20.78 13.75
C GLY A 416 -5.89 20.66 13.32
N ASN A 417 -5.59 19.86 12.29
CA ASN A 417 -4.23 19.59 11.82
C ASN A 417 -3.85 20.34 10.53
N LEU A 418 -4.80 21.07 9.91
CA LEU A 418 -4.57 21.80 8.66
C LEU A 418 -3.88 23.15 8.89
#